data_f823d811f192566bd144dbbde73d4276
#
_entry.id   f823d811f192566bd144dbbde73d4276
#
_cell.length_a   1.000
_cell.length_b   1.000
_cell.length_c   1.000
_cell.angle_alpha   90.00
_cell.angle_beta   90.00
_cell.angle_gamma   90.00
#
_symmetry.space_group_name_H-M   'P 1'
#
loop_
_entity.id
_entity.type
_entity.pdbx_description
1 polymer ?
#
loop_
_entity_poly.entity_id
_entity_poly.type
_entity_poly.pdbx_seq_one_letter_code
_entity_poly.pdbx_strand_id
1 'polypeptide(L)'
;MEASIQAIARMKSDFPTKFGIPRQSGLVDALESTIVFEPEFRNADALRGIEGFSHLWLIWQFSQAVRQGWSPTVRPPRLGGNVRMGVFATRSPFRPNNLGLSCVRLLGVEETREYGTVLHVGGADLMDGTPIFDIKPYIPYGDAKPDALGGFTQGAGDFLLTVDFPTSLLERIPENKRDALIGVLSHDPRPSYQADPERVYGLTFGGWNVRFRVKDSTLTVVDITKET
;
A
#
# COMPACT_ATOMS: atom_id res chain seq x y z
N MET A 1 11.16 -0.29 -28.97
CA MET A 1 11.64 -1.53 -28.35
C MET A 1 10.63 -1.90 -27.27
N GLU A 2 10.02 -3.06 -27.36
CA GLU A 2 9.20 -3.63 -26.29
C GLU A 2 10.05 -4.62 -25.50
N ALA A 3 9.91 -4.62 -24.18
CA ALA A 3 10.52 -5.60 -23.30
C ALA A 3 9.39 -6.33 -22.55
N SER A 4 9.46 -7.65 -22.52
CA SER A 4 8.57 -8.48 -21.73
C SER A 4 9.18 -8.67 -20.34
N ILE A 5 8.38 -8.45 -19.30
CA ILE A 5 8.74 -8.74 -17.90
C ILE A 5 7.73 -9.74 -17.34
N GLN A 6 8.19 -10.62 -16.47
CA GLN A 6 7.40 -11.69 -15.88
C GLN A 6 7.19 -11.40 -14.38
N ALA A 7 5.97 -11.66 -13.88
CA ALA A 7 5.73 -11.60 -12.44
C ALA A 7 6.46 -12.76 -11.74
N ILE A 8 7.30 -12.44 -10.78
CA ILE A 8 8.04 -13.42 -9.97
C ILE A 8 7.30 -13.80 -8.69
N ALA A 9 6.41 -12.93 -8.22
CA ALA A 9 5.67 -13.11 -6.97
C ALA A 9 4.37 -12.32 -7.00
N ARG A 10 3.52 -12.58 -6.01
CA ARG A 10 2.31 -11.80 -5.72
C ARG A 10 2.27 -11.37 -4.26
N MET A 11 1.69 -10.20 -4.03
CA MET A 11 1.40 -9.72 -2.70
C MET A 11 0.16 -10.42 -2.13
N LYS A 12 0.21 -10.89 -0.90
CA LYS A 12 -0.94 -11.19 -0.05
C LYS A 12 -1.08 -10.10 0.98
N SER A 13 -2.17 -9.35 0.96
CA SER A 13 -2.44 -8.24 1.85
C SER A 13 -3.88 -8.20 2.34
N ASP A 14 -4.15 -7.36 3.32
CA ASP A 14 -5.50 -7.16 3.88
C ASP A 14 -6.42 -6.28 3.01
N PHE A 15 -5.93 -5.82 1.85
CA PHE A 15 -6.67 -4.95 0.94
C PHE A 15 -7.16 -5.70 -0.31
N PRO A 16 -8.41 -6.20 -0.36
CA PRO A 16 -8.96 -6.84 -1.56
C PRO A 16 -9.26 -5.82 -2.66
N THR A 17 -9.35 -4.53 -2.32
CA THR A 17 -9.59 -3.43 -3.26
C THR A 17 -8.61 -2.29 -3.01
N LYS A 18 -8.50 -1.37 -3.97
CA LYS A 18 -7.62 -0.19 -3.85
C LYS A 18 -8.08 0.85 -2.83
N PHE A 19 -9.32 0.77 -2.33
CA PHE A 19 -9.84 1.75 -1.39
C PHE A 19 -9.23 1.51 -0.01
N GLY A 20 -8.68 2.57 0.58
CA GLY A 20 -8.04 2.55 1.91
C GLY A 20 -6.58 2.14 1.92
N ILE A 21 -6.00 1.69 0.81
CA ILE A 21 -4.56 1.45 0.73
C ILE A 21 -3.81 2.76 1.04
N PRO A 22 -2.82 2.75 1.94
CA PRO A 22 -1.97 3.91 2.19
C PRO A 22 -1.37 4.46 0.90
N ARG A 23 -1.26 5.77 0.80
CA ARG A 23 -0.81 6.43 -0.45
C ARG A 23 0.65 6.16 -0.81
N GLN A 24 1.45 5.72 0.12
CA GLN A 24 2.86 5.32 -0.03
C GLN A 24 3.17 4.21 0.97
N SER A 25 4.15 3.39 0.65
CA SER A 25 4.72 2.42 1.58
C SER A 25 5.35 3.11 2.80
N GLY A 26 5.38 2.44 3.93
CA GLY A 26 5.98 2.92 5.17
C GLY A 26 5.16 3.96 5.94
N LEU A 27 3.96 4.36 5.47
CA LEU A 27 3.09 5.27 6.22
C LEU A 27 2.38 4.59 7.39
N VAL A 28 2.15 3.29 7.31
CA VAL A 28 1.53 2.48 8.35
C VAL A 28 2.40 1.26 8.61
N ASP A 29 3.34 1.39 9.52
CA ASP A 29 4.34 0.35 9.81
C ASP A 29 3.76 -0.95 10.34
N ALA A 30 2.59 -0.88 10.99
CA ALA A 30 1.88 -2.04 11.53
C ALA A 30 1.19 -2.91 10.46
N LEU A 31 1.13 -2.44 9.19
CA LEU A 31 0.62 -3.25 8.09
C LEU A 31 1.58 -4.41 7.79
N GLU A 32 1.10 -5.63 7.95
CA GLU A 32 1.83 -6.83 7.59
C GLU A 32 1.25 -7.44 6.31
N SER A 33 2.13 -7.86 5.43
CA SER A 33 1.79 -8.51 4.16
C SER A 33 2.79 -9.62 3.85
N THR A 34 2.41 -10.53 2.96
CA THR A 34 3.25 -11.65 2.57
C THR A 34 3.52 -11.63 1.07
N ILE A 35 4.77 -11.75 0.68
CA ILE A 35 5.18 -11.95 -0.71
C ILE A 35 5.26 -13.46 -0.97
N VAL A 36 4.39 -13.93 -1.87
CA VAL A 36 4.33 -15.33 -2.29
C VAL A 36 4.90 -15.45 -3.69
N PHE A 37 5.97 -16.21 -3.83
CA PHE A 37 6.61 -16.43 -5.13
C PHE A 37 5.76 -17.31 -6.06
N GLU A 38 5.79 -17.02 -7.34
CA GLU A 38 5.23 -17.93 -8.35
C GLU A 38 6.02 -19.26 -8.34
N PRO A 39 5.39 -20.39 -8.66
CA PRO A 39 6.00 -21.71 -8.52
C PRO A 39 7.39 -21.86 -9.16
N GLU A 40 7.61 -21.23 -10.31
CA GLU A 40 8.86 -21.24 -11.05
C GLU A 40 10.01 -20.56 -10.28
N PHE A 41 9.68 -19.59 -9.41
CA PHE A 41 10.67 -18.77 -8.68
C PHE A 41 10.80 -19.14 -7.19
N ARG A 42 10.19 -20.25 -6.74
CA ARG A 42 10.25 -20.76 -5.35
C ARG A 42 11.57 -21.49 -5.06
N ASN A 43 12.68 -20.81 -5.29
CA ASN A 43 14.00 -21.35 -5.01
C ASN A 43 14.64 -20.60 -3.83
N ALA A 44 14.86 -21.29 -2.72
CA ALA A 44 15.46 -20.73 -1.51
C ALA A 44 16.85 -20.12 -1.74
N ASP A 45 17.62 -20.63 -2.71
CA ASP A 45 18.93 -20.06 -3.05
C ASP A 45 18.83 -18.63 -3.59
N ALA A 46 17.71 -18.25 -4.22
CA ALA A 46 17.48 -16.89 -4.69
C ALA A 46 17.31 -15.88 -3.55
N LEU A 47 16.99 -16.35 -2.34
CA LEU A 47 16.79 -15.56 -1.15
C LEU A 47 17.99 -15.59 -0.19
N ARG A 48 19.04 -16.32 -0.54
CA ARG A 48 20.22 -16.46 0.32
C ARG A 48 20.83 -15.10 0.66
N GLY A 49 20.85 -14.75 1.95
CA GLY A 49 21.41 -13.49 2.46
C GLY A 49 20.40 -12.34 2.52
N ILE A 50 19.13 -12.53 2.10
CA ILE A 50 18.12 -11.46 2.15
C ILE A 50 17.81 -11.00 3.58
N GLU A 51 17.93 -11.90 4.57
CA GLU A 51 17.71 -11.61 6.00
C GLU A 51 18.71 -10.60 6.58
N GLY A 52 19.82 -10.37 5.88
CA GLY A 52 20.79 -9.33 6.24
C GLY A 52 20.32 -7.90 5.95
N PHE A 53 19.18 -7.72 5.29
CA PHE A 53 18.62 -6.42 4.93
C PHE A 53 17.34 -6.13 5.69
N SER A 54 17.21 -4.91 6.19
CA SER A 54 16.02 -4.47 6.92
C SER A 54 14.87 -4.03 6.00
N HIS A 55 15.19 -3.60 4.76
CA HIS A 55 14.20 -3.08 3.81
C HIS A 55 14.47 -3.61 2.40
N LEU A 56 13.39 -3.71 1.64
CA LEU A 56 13.39 -4.17 0.26
C LEU A 56 12.67 -3.18 -0.63
N TRP A 57 13.20 -2.95 -1.83
CA TRP A 57 12.49 -2.34 -2.94
C TRP A 57 11.65 -3.41 -3.66
N LEU A 58 10.38 -3.12 -3.88
CA LEU A 58 9.48 -3.92 -4.70
C LEU A 58 9.17 -3.16 -5.99
N ILE A 59 9.39 -3.80 -7.15
CA ILE A 59 8.95 -3.33 -8.45
C ILE A 59 7.72 -4.16 -8.83
N TRP A 60 6.58 -3.48 -9.00
CA TRP A 60 5.28 -4.13 -9.14
C TRP A 60 4.38 -3.42 -10.15
N GLN A 61 3.20 -3.97 -10.44
CA GLN A 61 2.27 -3.39 -11.43
C GLN A 61 0.98 -2.90 -10.77
N PHE A 62 0.54 -1.72 -11.17
CA PHE A 62 -0.81 -1.25 -10.94
C PHE A 62 -1.81 -2.01 -11.82
N SER A 63 -2.06 -3.28 -11.51
CA SER A 63 -2.82 -4.23 -12.36
C SER A 63 -4.25 -3.77 -12.67
N GLN A 64 -4.87 -2.98 -11.76
CA GLN A 64 -6.22 -2.42 -11.99
C GLN A 64 -6.23 -1.05 -12.70
N ALA A 65 -5.08 -0.50 -13.03
CA ALA A 65 -4.96 0.79 -13.69
C ALA A 65 -4.45 0.70 -15.13
N VAL A 66 -4.37 -0.50 -15.68
CA VAL A 66 -3.96 -0.73 -17.08
C VAL A 66 -5.02 -0.17 -18.00
N ARG A 67 -4.62 0.75 -18.89
CA ARG A 67 -5.47 1.39 -19.89
C ARG A 67 -4.81 1.33 -21.26
N GLN A 68 -5.62 1.34 -22.32
CA GLN A 68 -5.11 1.60 -23.66
C GLN A 68 -4.71 3.06 -23.78
N GLY A 69 -3.46 3.28 -24.17
CA GLY A 69 -2.86 4.61 -24.29
C GLY A 69 -2.48 5.25 -22.94
N TRP A 70 -1.81 6.38 -23.01
CA TRP A 70 -1.37 7.15 -21.86
C TRP A 70 -1.59 8.65 -22.07
N SER A 71 -1.55 9.42 -20.99
CA SER A 71 -1.63 10.88 -21.05
C SER A 71 -0.33 11.48 -20.49
N PRO A 72 0.24 12.51 -21.15
CA PRO A 72 1.43 13.18 -20.65
C PRO A 72 1.19 13.92 -19.32
N THR A 73 -0.07 14.17 -18.98
CA THR A 73 -0.44 14.88 -17.74
C THR A 73 -1.49 14.15 -16.96
N VAL A 74 -1.44 14.31 -15.65
CA VAL A 74 -2.43 13.81 -14.68
C VAL A 74 -2.85 14.94 -13.74
N ARG A 75 -3.93 14.74 -13.00
CA ARG A 75 -4.41 15.67 -11.97
C ARG A 75 -4.24 15.04 -10.60
N PRO A 76 -3.16 15.38 -9.87
CA PRO A 76 -2.94 14.84 -8.54
C PRO A 76 -4.06 15.27 -7.59
N PRO A 77 -4.71 14.33 -6.86
CA PRO A 77 -5.76 14.68 -5.89
C PRO A 77 -5.31 15.68 -4.83
N ARG A 78 -4.05 15.63 -4.41
CA ARG A 78 -3.45 16.56 -3.45
C ARG A 78 -3.46 18.04 -3.88
N LEU A 79 -3.44 18.28 -5.18
CA LEU A 79 -3.54 19.64 -5.75
C LEU A 79 -4.99 20.03 -6.04
N GLY A 80 -5.96 19.44 -5.33
CA GLY A 80 -7.39 19.70 -5.49
C GLY A 80 -7.99 19.14 -6.78
N GLY A 81 -7.24 18.33 -7.55
CA GLY A 81 -7.71 17.71 -8.79
C GLY A 81 -7.86 18.68 -9.98
N ASN A 82 -7.55 19.98 -9.83
CA ASN A 82 -7.68 20.98 -10.87
C ASN A 82 -6.34 21.31 -11.56
N VAL A 83 -5.21 21.13 -10.85
CA VAL A 83 -3.88 21.39 -11.37
C VAL A 83 -3.38 20.19 -12.17
N ARG A 84 -2.90 20.41 -13.39
CA ARG A 84 -2.27 19.37 -14.21
C ARG A 84 -0.76 19.32 -13.92
N MET A 85 -0.26 18.10 -13.72
CA MET A 85 1.17 17.83 -13.56
C MET A 85 1.63 16.84 -14.64
N GLY A 86 2.88 16.94 -15.07
CA GLY A 86 3.49 15.93 -15.92
C GLY A 86 3.45 14.55 -15.23
N VAL A 87 3.09 13.50 -15.95
CA VAL A 87 2.94 12.16 -15.36
C VAL A 87 4.24 11.68 -14.69
N PHE A 88 5.40 12.03 -15.25
CA PHE A 88 6.71 11.66 -14.70
C PHE A 88 7.13 12.50 -13.48
N ALA A 89 6.44 13.61 -13.21
CA ALA A 89 6.58 14.35 -11.96
C ALA A 89 5.64 13.84 -10.85
N THR A 90 5.00 12.72 -11.07
CA THR A 90 4.04 12.10 -10.11
C THR A 90 4.28 10.60 -9.96
N ARG A 91 3.67 10.00 -8.94
CA ARG A 91 3.58 8.54 -8.76
C ARG A 91 2.21 7.99 -9.21
N SER A 92 1.56 8.65 -10.16
CA SER A 92 0.29 8.19 -10.72
C SER A 92 0.42 6.81 -11.38
N PRO A 93 -0.59 5.92 -11.22
CA PRO A 93 -0.64 4.64 -11.91
C PRO A 93 -0.87 4.77 -13.42
N PHE A 94 -1.38 5.93 -13.89
CA PHE A 94 -1.71 6.19 -15.30
C PHE A 94 -0.49 6.65 -16.09
N ARG A 95 0.52 5.79 -16.17
CA ARG A 95 1.80 6.02 -16.82
C ARG A 95 2.04 4.99 -17.93
N PRO A 96 2.97 5.19 -18.88
CA PRO A 96 3.18 4.29 -20.01
C PRO A 96 3.39 2.83 -19.60
N ASN A 97 4.22 2.61 -18.59
CA ASN A 97 4.46 1.29 -18.00
C ASN A 97 3.90 1.29 -16.58
N ASN A 98 2.70 0.92 -16.33
CA ASN A 98 1.98 0.96 -15.03
C ASN A 98 2.76 0.34 -13.85
N LEU A 99 4.06 0.68 -13.72
CA LEU A 99 4.93 0.16 -12.68
C LEU A 99 4.86 1.02 -11.42
N GLY A 100 4.81 0.34 -10.28
CA GLY A 100 4.96 0.88 -8.95
C GLY A 100 6.33 0.55 -8.36
N LEU A 101 6.77 1.35 -7.40
CA LEU A 101 7.99 1.16 -6.63
C LEU A 101 7.67 1.45 -5.17
N SER A 102 7.87 0.45 -4.30
CA SER A 102 7.60 0.56 -2.87
C SER A 102 8.80 0.07 -2.06
N CYS A 103 9.18 0.82 -1.05
CA CYS A 103 10.15 0.39 -0.06
C CYS A 103 9.38 -0.20 1.13
N VAL A 104 9.60 -1.47 1.43
CA VAL A 104 8.92 -2.19 2.51
C VAL A 104 9.94 -2.70 3.51
N ARG A 105 9.54 -2.82 4.79
CA ARG A 105 10.40 -3.44 5.82
C ARG A 105 10.34 -4.96 5.68
N LEU A 106 11.48 -5.64 5.71
CA LEU A 106 11.54 -7.10 5.81
C LEU A 106 11.29 -7.49 7.28
N LEU A 107 10.25 -8.26 7.53
CA LEU A 107 9.89 -8.76 8.86
C LEU A 107 10.46 -10.16 9.11
N GLY A 108 10.57 -10.98 8.06
CA GLY A 108 11.11 -12.33 8.15
C GLY A 108 10.94 -13.13 6.87
N VAL A 109 11.56 -14.29 6.89
CA VAL A 109 11.50 -15.32 5.86
C VAL A 109 10.91 -16.57 6.51
N GLU A 110 9.92 -17.17 5.88
CA GLU A 110 9.25 -18.38 6.38
C GLU A 110 9.17 -19.45 5.29
N GLU A 111 9.45 -20.69 5.67
CA GLU A 111 9.22 -21.85 4.82
C GLU A 111 7.82 -22.42 5.10
N THR A 112 6.94 -22.38 4.11
CA THR A 112 5.56 -22.85 4.23
C THR A 112 5.35 -24.10 3.39
N ARG A 113 4.38 -24.95 3.79
CA ARG A 113 4.02 -26.16 3.03
C ARG A 113 3.34 -25.85 1.71
N GLU A 114 2.55 -24.79 1.66
CA GLU A 114 1.70 -24.46 0.51
C GLU A 114 2.44 -23.63 -0.53
N TYR A 115 3.25 -22.67 -0.09
CA TYR A 115 3.87 -21.67 -0.96
C TYR A 115 5.39 -21.79 -1.05
N GLY A 116 6.02 -22.75 -0.36
CA GLY A 116 7.48 -22.78 -0.19
C GLY A 116 7.94 -21.58 0.64
N THR A 117 9.12 -21.04 0.33
CA THR A 117 9.65 -19.88 1.03
C THR A 117 8.86 -18.61 0.67
N VAL A 118 8.41 -17.87 1.68
CA VAL A 118 7.72 -16.58 1.56
C VAL A 118 8.46 -15.50 2.32
N LEU A 119 8.19 -14.23 1.96
CA LEU A 119 8.73 -13.08 2.71
C LEU A 119 7.57 -12.36 3.41
N HIS A 120 7.72 -12.14 4.72
CA HIS A 120 6.84 -11.27 5.48
C HIS A 120 7.39 -9.85 5.45
N VAL A 121 6.55 -8.88 5.10
CA VAL A 121 6.95 -7.48 4.94
C VAL A 121 5.99 -6.55 5.66
N GLY A 122 6.53 -5.44 6.18
CA GLY A 122 5.78 -4.38 6.85
C GLY A 122 5.65 -3.13 6.00
N GLY A 123 4.53 -2.41 6.18
CA GLY A 123 4.30 -1.11 5.57
C GLY A 123 4.02 -1.14 4.06
N ALA A 124 3.56 -2.26 3.50
CA ALA A 124 3.25 -2.35 2.08
C ALA A 124 2.00 -1.56 1.70
N ASP A 125 2.06 -0.86 0.55
CA ASP A 125 0.97 -0.11 -0.07
C ASP A 125 0.40 -0.82 -1.31
N LEU A 126 0.31 -2.15 -1.27
CA LEU A 126 -0.11 -3.00 -2.36
C LEU A 126 -1.43 -3.72 -2.04
N MET A 127 -2.29 -3.79 -3.05
CA MET A 127 -3.51 -4.59 -3.02
C MET A 127 -3.20 -6.09 -3.03
N ASP A 128 -4.08 -6.90 -2.47
CA ASP A 128 -4.01 -8.34 -2.57
C ASP A 128 -3.96 -8.82 -4.04
N GLY A 129 -3.12 -9.83 -4.31
CA GLY A 129 -2.88 -10.36 -5.66
C GLY A 129 -2.02 -9.48 -6.57
N THR A 130 -1.51 -8.33 -6.10
CA THR A 130 -0.65 -7.45 -6.92
C THR A 130 0.59 -8.20 -7.42
N PRO A 131 0.85 -8.24 -8.74
CA PRO A 131 2.03 -8.88 -9.30
C PRO A 131 3.30 -8.07 -9.01
N ILE A 132 4.33 -8.77 -8.54
CA ILE A 132 5.67 -8.23 -8.25
C ILE A 132 6.62 -8.78 -9.32
N PHE A 133 7.39 -7.90 -9.95
CA PHE A 133 8.30 -8.23 -11.04
C PHE A 133 9.76 -8.34 -10.60
N ASP A 134 10.14 -7.61 -9.53
CA ASP A 134 11.50 -7.66 -9.01
C ASP A 134 11.54 -7.25 -7.53
N ILE A 135 12.51 -7.78 -6.82
CA ILE A 135 12.80 -7.47 -5.42
C ILE A 135 14.29 -7.15 -5.32
N LYS A 136 14.61 -5.99 -4.75
CA LYS A 136 16.00 -5.56 -4.51
C LYS A 136 16.20 -5.14 -3.06
N PRO A 137 17.35 -5.43 -2.46
CA PRO A 137 17.64 -4.90 -1.13
C PRO A 137 17.74 -3.37 -1.16
N TYR A 138 17.23 -2.71 -0.12
CA TYR A 138 17.50 -1.29 0.12
C TYR A 138 18.93 -1.14 0.68
N ILE A 139 19.70 -0.29 0.05
CA ILE A 139 21.11 -0.05 0.36
C ILE A 139 21.29 1.38 0.87
N PRO A 140 21.42 1.60 2.21
CA PRO A 140 21.38 2.94 2.82
C PRO A 140 22.38 3.93 2.20
N TYR A 141 23.60 3.52 1.92
CA TYR A 141 24.62 4.41 1.35
C TYR A 141 24.31 4.87 -0.09
N GLY A 142 23.51 4.08 -0.84
CA GLY A 142 23.12 4.38 -2.22
C GLY A 142 21.75 5.03 -2.33
N ASP A 143 20.79 4.55 -1.55
CA ASP A 143 19.37 4.88 -1.69
C ASP A 143 18.94 6.09 -0.85
N ALA A 144 19.54 6.28 0.35
CA ALA A 144 19.17 7.39 1.23
C ALA A 144 19.63 8.74 0.67
N LYS A 145 18.70 9.69 0.55
CA LYS A 145 18.93 11.06 0.10
C LYS A 145 18.25 12.03 1.08
N PRO A 146 18.88 12.31 2.24
CA PRO A 146 18.25 13.11 3.31
C PRO A 146 17.99 14.56 2.90
N ASP A 147 18.71 15.09 1.91
CA ASP A 147 18.59 16.43 1.34
C ASP A 147 17.67 16.52 0.11
N ALA A 148 16.96 15.43 -0.22
CA ALA A 148 16.08 15.40 -1.39
C ALA A 148 14.88 16.33 -1.21
N LEU A 149 14.57 17.09 -2.29
CA LEU A 149 13.40 17.98 -2.34
C LEU A 149 12.14 17.21 -2.76
N GLY A 150 11.06 17.37 -2.00
CA GLY A 150 9.77 16.69 -2.22
C GLY A 150 8.89 17.30 -3.32
N GLY A 151 9.28 18.41 -3.95
CA GLY A 151 8.44 19.11 -4.92
C GLY A 151 7.07 19.48 -4.35
N PHE A 152 5.99 19.24 -5.10
CA PHE A 152 4.63 19.53 -4.64
C PHE A 152 4.14 18.60 -3.48
N THR A 153 4.92 17.62 -3.09
CA THR A 153 4.63 16.72 -1.96
C THR A 153 5.29 17.17 -0.66
N GLN A 154 6.05 18.24 -0.68
CA GLN A 154 6.72 18.77 0.52
C GLN A 154 5.68 19.20 1.57
N GLY A 155 5.84 18.79 2.81
CA GLY A 155 4.84 18.97 3.89
C GLY A 155 3.61 18.05 3.80
N ALA A 156 3.64 17.09 2.93
CA ALA A 156 2.52 16.21 2.62
C ALA A 156 2.60 14.85 3.35
N GLY A 157 2.53 14.78 4.60
CA GLY A 157 2.55 13.56 5.40
C GLY A 157 2.03 13.80 6.81
N ASP A 158 1.92 15.07 7.16
CA ASP A 158 1.80 15.49 8.55
C ASP A 158 0.36 15.54 9.06
N PHE A 159 -0.64 15.36 8.18
CA PHE A 159 -2.04 15.38 8.59
C PHE A 159 -2.58 13.97 8.83
N LEU A 160 -2.84 13.66 10.10
CA LEU A 160 -3.52 12.45 10.53
C LEU A 160 -4.86 12.80 11.15
N LEU A 161 -5.87 11.97 10.88
CA LEU A 161 -7.15 12.04 11.58
C LEU A 161 -7.03 11.38 12.96
N THR A 162 -7.73 11.94 13.94
CA THR A 162 -8.01 11.24 15.19
C THR A 162 -9.02 10.13 14.91
N VAL A 163 -8.70 8.90 15.28
CA VAL A 163 -9.60 7.75 15.08
C VAL A 163 -10.36 7.48 16.38
N ASP A 164 -11.66 7.74 16.34
CA ASP A 164 -12.61 7.33 17.38
C ASP A 164 -13.13 5.93 17.03
N PHE A 165 -12.62 4.93 17.74
CA PHE A 165 -12.93 3.54 17.52
C PHE A 165 -13.58 2.95 18.80
N PRO A 166 -14.91 2.77 18.85
CA PRO A 166 -15.58 2.19 20.02
C PRO A 166 -14.99 0.83 20.36
N THR A 167 -14.64 0.61 21.63
CA THR A 167 -13.99 -0.61 22.12
C THR A 167 -14.75 -1.88 21.70
N SER A 168 -16.08 -1.86 21.82
CA SER A 168 -16.93 -3.00 21.45
C SER A 168 -16.88 -3.36 19.96
N LEU A 169 -16.53 -2.42 19.07
CA LEU A 169 -16.31 -2.66 17.66
C LEU A 169 -14.86 -3.10 17.40
N LEU A 170 -13.89 -2.47 18.07
CA LEU A 170 -12.48 -2.81 17.91
C LEU A 170 -12.18 -4.27 18.33
N GLU A 171 -12.85 -4.75 19.37
CA GLU A 171 -12.70 -6.12 19.87
C GLU A 171 -13.14 -7.19 18.86
N ARG A 172 -13.96 -6.84 17.85
CA ARG A 172 -14.33 -7.76 16.76
C ARG A 172 -13.17 -8.00 15.80
N ILE A 173 -12.19 -7.10 15.74
CA ILE A 173 -11.01 -7.21 14.89
C ILE A 173 -9.93 -8.03 15.64
N PRO A 174 -9.27 -9.00 14.97
CA PRO A 174 -8.14 -9.72 15.55
C PRO A 174 -7.08 -8.76 16.09
N GLU A 175 -6.54 -9.06 17.26
CA GLU A 175 -5.63 -8.16 18.00
C GLU A 175 -4.44 -7.72 17.15
N ASN A 176 -3.84 -8.65 16.42
CA ASN A 176 -2.69 -8.39 15.53
C ASN A 176 -3.00 -7.50 14.31
N LYS A 177 -4.28 -7.16 14.06
CA LYS A 177 -4.69 -6.28 12.94
C LYS A 177 -5.22 -4.93 13.40
N ARG A 178 -5.39 -4.71 14.70
CA ARG A 178 -6.00 -3.48 15.24
C ARG A 178 -5.15 -2.25 14.96
N ASP A 179 -3.86 -2.30 15.26
CA ASP A 179 -2.94 -1.18 15.07
C ASP A 179 -2.80 -0.82 13.58
N ALA A 180 -2.74 -1.84 12.71
CA ALA A 180 -2.72 -1.65 11.28
C ALA A 180 -3.99 -0.95 10.78
N LEU A 181 -5.18 -1.41 11.21
CA LEU A 181 -6.46 -0.81 10.83
C LEU A 181 -6.58 0.65 11.34
N ILE A 182 -6.22 0.91 12.60
CA ILE A 182 -6.22 2.27 13.16
C ILE A 182 -5.27 3.16 12.36
N GLY A 183 -4.07 2.68 12.04
CA GLY A 183 -3.11 3.40 11.20
C GLY A 183 -3.67 3.73 9.82
N VAL A 184 -4.31 2.78 9.15
CA VAL A 184 -4.97 3.00 7.85
C VAL A 184 -6.06 4.07 7.94
N LEU A 185 -6.91 4.01 8.95
CA LEU A 185 -7.99 4.97 9.16
C LEU A 185 -7.46 6.37 9.47
N SER A 186 -6.36 6.48 10.24
CA SER A 186 -5.74 7.78 10.57
C SER A 186 -5.20 8.51 9.34
N HIS A 187 -4.82 7.80 8.28
CA HIS A 187 -4.34 8.37 7.02
C HIS A 187 -5.44 8.79 6.03
N ASP A 188 -6.67 8.95 6.51
CA ASP A 188 -7.84 9.39 5.74
C ASP A 188 -8.04 8.60 4.43
N PRO A 189 -8.69 7.42 4.50
CA PRO A 189 -8.89 6.57 3.33
C PRO A 189 -9.85 7.17 2.29
N ARG A 190 -10.52 8.29 2.58
CA ARG A 190 -11.47 8.93 1.66
C ARG A 190 -10.78 9.49 0.42
N PRO A 191 -11.49 9.53 -0.73
CA PRO A 191 -11.07 10.36 -1.84
C PRO A 191 -10.99 11.83 -1.42
N SER A 192 -9.89 12.52 -1.70
CA SER A 192 -9.60 13.89 -1.25
C SER A 192 -10.60 14.96 -1.68
N TYR A 193 -11.49 14.65 -2.64
CA TYR A 193 -12.55 15.55 -3.11
C TYR A 193 -13.91 15.32 -2.42
N GLN A 194 -13.97 14.40 -1.45
CA GLN A 194 -15.19 14.08 -0.71
C GLN A 194 -15.10 14.62 0.72
N ALA A 195 -15.92 15.62 1.04
CA ALA A 195 -15.93 16.31 2.33
C ALA A 195 -17.31 16.30 3.01
N ASP A 196 -18.18 15.33 2.69
CA ASP A 196 -19.51 15.21 3.28
C ASP A 196 -19.40 14.56 4.68
N PRO A 197 -19.69 15.28 5.79
CA PRO A 197 -19.56 14.77 7.14
C PRO A 197 -20.64 13.74 7.52
N GLU A 198 -21.78 13.71 6.81
CA GLU A 198 -22.85 12.76 7.06
C GLU A 198 -22.69 11.45 6.29
N ARG A 199 -21.78 11.43 5.33
CA ARG A 199 -21.55 10.25 4.50
C ARG A 199 -20.87 9.13 5.28
N VAL A 200 -21.44 7.93 5.19
CA VAL A 200 -20.82 6.70 5.69
C VAL A 200 -19.99 6.07 4.58
N TYR A 201 -18.72 5.85 4.84
CA TYR A 201 -17.78 5.14 3.96
C TYR A 201 -17.64 3.70 4.44
N GLY A 202 -17.29 2.78 3.53
CA GLY A 202 -16.97 1.40 3.83
C GLY A 202 -15.56 1.06 3.35
N LEU A 203 -14.75 0.49 4.24
CA LEU A 203 -13.40 -0.01 3.95
C LEU A 203 -13.38 -1.52 4.19
N THR A 204 -13.03 -2.29 3.17
CA THR A 204 -12.72 -3.72 3.36
C THR A 204 -11.26 -3.88 3.75
N PHE A 205 -11.04 -4.49 4.92
CA PHE A 205 -9.71 -4.74 5.48
C PHE A 205 -9.68 -6.08 6.21
N GLY A 206 -8.79 -6.99 5.80
CA GLY A 206 -8.58 -8.29 6.45
C GLY A 206 -9.83 -9.17 6.56
N GLY A 207 -10.75 -9.08 5.60
CA GLY A 207 -12.02 -9.81 5.61
C GLY A 207 -13.14 -9.15 6.45
N TRP A 208 -12.97 -7.87 6.79
CA TRP A 208 -13.95 -7.07 7.53
C TRP A 208 -14.35 -5.85 6.74
N ASN A 209 -15.65 -5.52 6.72
CA ASN A 209 -16.15 -4.25 6.22
C ASN A 209 -16.26 -3.28 7.40
N VAL A 210 -15.42 -2.25 7.39
CA VAL A 210 -15.35 -1.22 8.43
C VAL A 210 -16.07 0.02 7.92
N ARG A 211 -17.18 0.38 8.56
CA ARG A 211 -17.98 1.56 8.20
C ARG A 211 -17.62 2.73 9.10
N PHE A 212 -17.38 3.90 8.52
CA PHE A 212 -16.94 5.08 9.25
C PHE A 212 -17.48 6.38 8.65
N ARG A 213 -17.47 7.43 9.45
CA ARG A 213 -17.72 8.82 9.05
C ARG A 213 -16.52 9.67 9.40
N VAL A 214 -16.37 10.80 8.72
CA VAL A 214 -15.32 11.76 9.05
C VAL A 214 -15.94 13.14 9.17
N LYS A 215 -15.76 13.74 10.34
CA LYS A 215 -16.17 15.12 10.63
C LYS A 215 -14.96 15.88 11.16
N ASP A 216 -14.65 17.01 10.54
CA ASP A 216 -13.47 17.80 10.84
C ASP A 216 -12.18 16.96 10.76
N SER A 217 -11.44 16.83 11.85
CA SER A 217 -10.24 16.01 11.96
C SER A 217 -10.47 14.65 12.63
N THR A 218 -11.73 14.24 12.84
CA THR A 218 -12.06 12.99 13.53
C THR A 218 -12.75 12.01 12.60
N LEU A 219 -12.23 10.79 12.55
CA LEU A 219 -12.84 9.63 11.91
C LEU A 219 -13.49 8.77 13.00
N THR A 220 -14.81 8.58 12.94
CA THR A 220 -15.54 7.71 13.86
C THR A 220 -15.98 6.43 13.18
N VAL A 221 -15.59 5.28 13.71
CA VAL A 221 -16.05 3.96 13.24
C VAL A 221 -17.47 3.74 13.79
N VAL A 222 -18.42 3.49 12.89
CA VAL A 222 -19.84 3.35 13.23
C VAL A 222 -20.33 1.91 13.18
N ASP A 223 -19.69 1.03 12.43
CA ASP A 223 -20.08 -0.38 12.34
C ASP A 223 -18.93 -1.25 11.78
N ILE A 224 -18.94 -2.53 12.12
CA ILE A 224 -18.04 -3.55 11.57
C ILE A 224 -18.81 -4.83 11.31
N THR A 225 -18.71 -5.33 10.09
CA THR A 225 -19.28 -6.61 9.68
C THR A 225 -18.22 -7.48 9.02
N LYS A 226 -18.28 -8.80 9.24
CA LYS A 226 -17.40 -9.73 8.54
C LYS A 226 -17.88 -9.88 7.10
N GLU A 227 -16.96 -9.79 6.14
CA GLU A 227 -17.30 -10.12 4.76
C GLU A 227 -17.53 -11.64 4.61
N THR A 228 -18.60 -12.00 3.90
CA THR A 228 -18.99 -13.39 3.60
C THR A 228 -18.35 -13.85 2.30
#